data_53949e1b0f95839da302ac61ebabb84a
#
_entry.id   53949e1b0f95839da302ac61ebabb84a
#
_cell.length_a   1.000
_cell.length_b   1.000
_cell.length_c   1.000
_cell.angle_alpha   90.00
_cell.angle_beta   90.00
_cell.angle_gamma   90.00
#
_symmetry.space_group_name_H-M   'P 1'
#
loop_
_entity.id
_entity.type
_entity.pdbx_description
1 polymer ?
#
loop_
_entity_poly.entity_id
_entity_poly.type
_entity_poly.pdbx_seq_one_letter_code
_entity_poly.pdbx_strand_id
1 'polypeptide(L)'
;MTDISDFDAPKPPAWFGAAIPLLIVLLAAGFYWFITSEENDSRNEETLNKKIRLSGKLSPGQTYYIFASEIEVYPTNIENEAWDQGNKGPDIRYSILWNGNAVFESITKDDSLIADWSGLSIELNWKDLLGKSVSSDDAIKAGRIRFETGEKIEIAVEDVDVAADDDVGRYEIEMEKLSIGINEFKFKKTTSNAIRKITLRVLPVGSNIEDFANIMK
;
A
#
# COMPACT_ATOMS: atom_id res chain seq x y z
N MET A 1 -32.25 -84.87 -6.57
CA MET A 1 -31.56 -83.68 -7.10
C MET A 1 -32.62 -82.64 -7.27
N THR A 2 -32.80 -81.79 -6.25
CA THR A 2 -33.81 -80.74 -6.25
C THR A 2 -33.14 -79.48 -6.73
N ASP A 3 -33.65 -78.91 -7.81
CA ASP A 3 -33.19 -77.74 -8.51
C ASP A 3 -33.55 -76.49 -7.67
N ILE A 4 -32.52 -75.71 -7.25
CA ILE A 4 -32.68 -74.56 -6.41
C ILE A 4 -32.53 -73.28 -7.31
N SER A 5 -33.36 -73.20 -8.34
CA SER A 5 -33.23 -72.10 -9.32
C SER A 5 -34.30 -70.96 -9.24
N ASP A 6 -35.24 -71.03 -8.29
CA ASP A 6 -36.32 -70.03 -8.20
C ASP A 6 -36.31 -69.25 -6.89
N PHE A 7 -35.20 -68.45 -6.66
CA PHE A 7 -35.27 -67.36 -5.70
C PHE A 7 -35.51 -66.08 -6.47
N ASP A 8 -36.78 -65.75 -6.76
CA ASP A 8 -37.18 -64.45 -7.26
C ASP A 8 -36.96 -63.44 -6.17
N ALA A 9 -35.82 -62.67 -6.27
CA ALA A 9 -35.57 -61.56 -5.40
C ALA A 9 -36.66 -60.50 -5.60
N PRO A 10 -37.27 -59.96 -4.55
CA PRO A 10 -38.35 -58.99 -4.66
C PRO A 10 -37.85 -57.75 -5.43
N LYS A 11 -38.57 -57.43 -6.52
CA LYS A 11 -38.25 -56.24 -7.32
C LYS A 11 -38.36 -54.98 -6.44
N PRO A 12 -37.31 -54.12 -6.42
CA PRO A 12 -37.37 -52.89 -5.65
C PRO A 12 -38.54 -52.02 -6.14
N PRO A 13 -39.24 -51.31 -5.23
CA PRO A 13 -40.39 -50.50 -5.59
C PRO A 13 -39.94 -49.37 -6.56
N ALA A 14 -40.83 -49.01 -7.52
CA ALA A 14 -40.51 -48.10 -8.65
C ALA A 14 -39.97 -46.72 -8.24
N TRP A 15 -40.27 -46.28 -7.02
CA TRP A 15 -39.73 -45.02 -6.48
C TRP A 15 -38.23 -45.05 -6.10
N PHE A 16 -37.68 -46.26 -5.91
CA PHE A 16 -36.25 -46.44 -5.61
C PHE A 16 -35.34 -45.93 -6.74
N GLY A 17 -35.78 -46.05 -7.99
CA GLY A 17 -35.02 -45.60 -9.16
C GLY A 17 -34.90 -44.07 -9.27
N ALA A 18 -35.85 -43.32 -8.69
CA ALA A 18 -35.84 -41.84 -8.72
C ALA A 18 -35.25 -41.20 -7.44
N ALA A 19 -35.35 -41.90 -6.30
CA ALA A 19 -34.92 -41.36 -5.01
C ALA A 19 -33.40 -41.29 -4.86
N ILE A 20 -32.67 -42.29 -5.42
CA ILE A 20 -31.21 -42.34 -5.32
C ILE A 20 -30.53 -41.21 -6.09
N PRO A 21 -30.88 -40.92 -7.36
CA PRO A 21 -30.30 -39.79 -8.07
C PRO A 21 -30.59 -38.45 -7.40
N LEU A 22 -31.80 -38.23 -6.85
CA LEU A 22 -32.15 -37.01 -6.16
C LEU A 22 -31.34 -36.81 -4.87
N LEU A 23 -31.11 -37.89 -4.11
CA LEU A 23 -30.26 -37.83 -2.90
C LEU A 23 -28.81 -37.45 -3.22
N ILE A 24 -28.25 -38.01 -4.29
CA ILE A 24 -26.88 -37.72 -4.74
C ILE A 24 -26.76 -36.24 -5.14
N VAL A 25 -27.74 -35.71 -5.86
CA VAL A 25 -27.75 -34.30 -6.26
C VAL A 25 -27.84 -33.39 -5.04
N LEU A 26 -28.67 -33.69 -4.06
CA LEU A 26 -28.78 -32.89 -2.82
C LEU A 26 -27.51 -32.97 -1.97
N LEU A 27 -26.87 -34.12 -1.87
CA LEU A 27 -25.59 -34.26 -1.18
C LEU A 27 -24.47 -33.50 -1.89
N ALA A 28 -24.40 -33.56 -3.22
CA ALA A 28 -23.43 -32.82 -4.00
C ALA A 28 -23.65 -31.30 -3.89
N ALA A 29 -24.89 -30.82 -3.93
CA ALA A 29 -25.23 -29.40 -3.75
C ALA A 29 -24.90 -28.91 -2.33
N GLY A 30 -25.22 -29.74 -1.30
CA GLY A 30 -24.87 -29.40 0.10
C GLY A 30 -23.36 -29.33 0.34
N PHE A 31 -22.62 -30.30 -0.25
CA PHE A 31 -21.15 -30.32 -0.16
C PHE A 31 -20.51 -29.14 -0.91
N TYR A 32 -21.02 -28.79 -2.09
CA TYR A 32 -20.58 -27.60 -2.83
C TYR A 32 -20.85 -26.32 -2.07
N TRP A 33 -22.03 -26.17 -1.48
CA TRP A 33 -22.39 -25.03 -0.66
C TRP A 33 -21.50 -24.91 0.59
N PHE A 34 -21.21 -26.04 1.25
CA PHE A 34 -20.33 -26.09 2.43
C PHE A 34 -18.90 -25.62 2.08
N ILE A 35 -18.29 -26.17 1.00
CA ILE A 35 -16.97 -25.76 0.56
C ILE A 35 -16.92 -24.28 0.20
N THR A 36 -17.91 -23.78 -0.54
CA THR A 36 -17.94 -22.36 -0.95
C THR A 36 -18.20 -21.42 0.21
N SER A 37 -18.93 -21.85 1.25
CA SER A 37 -19.14 -21.01 2.45
C SER A 37 -17.87 -20.89 3.30
N GLU A 38 -17.13 -21.98 3.50
CA GLU A 38 -15.87 -21.94 4.24
C GLU A 38 -14.81 -21.09 3.52
N GLU A 39 -14.72 -21.17 2.20
CA GLU A 39 -13.79 -20.38 1.40
C GLU A 39 -14.14 -18.88 1.45
N ASN A 40 -15.41 -18.53 1.46
CA ASN A 40 -15.87 -17.15 1.59
C ASN A 40 -15.61 -16.58 3.00
N ASP A 41 -15.82 -17.34 4.06
CA ASP A 41 -15.58 -16.90 5.42
C ASP A 41 -14.09 -16.68 5.68
N SER A 42 -13.21 -17.59 5.25
CA SER A 42 -11.76 -17.44 5.40
C SER A 42 -11.23 -16.24 4.60
N ARG A 43 -11.75 -16.01 3.38
CA ARG A 43 -11.37 -14.85 2.57
C ARG A 43 -11.85 -13.53 3.18
N ASN A 44 -13.02 -13.50 3.79
CA ASN A 44 -13.55 -12.34 4.49
C ASN A 44 -12.74 -12.02 5.76
N GLU A 45 -12.36 -13.02 6.54
CA GLU A 45 -11.51 -12.84 7.72
C GLU A 45 -10.11 -12.34 7.34
N GLU A 46 -9.49 -12.89 6.30
CA GLU A 46 -8.19 -12.45 5.81
C GLU A 46 -8.25 -10.99 5.33
N THR A 47 -9.28 -10.63 4.57
CA THR A 47 -9.50 -9.26 4.10
C THR A 47 -9.73 -8.29 5.25
N LEU A 48 -10.50 -8.67 6.26
CA LEU A 48 -10.75 -7.86 7.44
C LEU A 48 -9.47 -7.67 8.26
N ASN A 49 -8.71 -8.73 8.51
CA ASN A 49 -7.45 -8.69 9.23
C ASN A 49 -6.41 -7.85 8.47
N LYS A 50 -6.37 -7.94 7.14
CA LYS A 50 -5.53 -7.11 6.28
C LYS A 50 -5.91 -5.63 6.39
N LYS A 51 -7.22 -5.30 6.36
CA LYS A 51 -7.72 -3.94 6.51
C LYS A 51 -7.39 -3.35 7.89
N ILE A 52 -7.50 -4.13 8.95
CA ILE A 52 -7.13 -3.73 10.31
C ILE A 52 -5.62 -3.46 10.39
N ARG A 53 -4.79 -4.29 9.77
CA ARG A 53 -3.33 -4.13 9.74
C ARG A 53 -2.87 -2.89 8.98
N LEU A 54 -3.62 -2.48 7.95
CA LEU A 54 -3.30 -1.33 7.09
C LEU A 54 -4.04 -0.05 7.49
N SER A 55 -4.57 0.03 8.70
CA SER A 55 -5.23 1.22 9.22
C SER A 55 -4.96 1.38 10.71
N GLY A 56 -5.06 2.62 11.19
CA GLY A 56 -4.91 2.94 12.61
C GLY A 56 -3.67 3.74 12.93
N LYS A 57 -3.46 4.00 14.21
CA LYS A 57 -2.30 4.74 14.71
C LYS A 57 -1.05 3.87 14.71
N LEU A 58 0.10 4.52 14.66
CA LEU A 58 1.39 3.86 14.81
C LEU A 58 1.53 3.30 16.23
N SER A 59 2.21 2.15 16.35
CA SER A 59 2.50 1.51 17.62
C SER A 59 3.96 1.72 18.00
N PRO A 60 4.27 2.20 19.21
CA PRO A 60 5.66 2.36 19.66
C PRO A 60 6.47 1.08 19.54
N GLY A 61 7.74 1.20 19.16
CA GLY A 61 8.66 0.08 18.97
C GLY A 61 8.53 -0.63 17.62
N GLN A 62 7.50 -0.34 16.84
CA GLN A 62 7.31 -0.88 15.49
C GLN A 62 8.05 -0.04 14.44
N THR A 63 8.51 -0.70 13.37
CA THR A 63 9.18 -0.03 12.25
C THR A 63 8.22 0.13 11.08
N TYR A 64 8.27 1.30 10.45
CA TYR A 64 7.40 1.68 9.36
C TYR A 64 8.20 2.12 8.14
N TYR A 65 7.67 1.86 6.95
CA TYR A 65 8.05 2.54 5.71
C TYR A 65 7.28 3.86 5.65
N ILE A 66 8.00 4.95 5.42
CA ILE A 66 7.42 6.29 5.25
C ILE A 66 8.00 6.91 3.97
N PHE A 67 7.14 7.42 3.09
CA PHE A 67 7.54 8.16 1.90
C PHE A 67 6.48 9.18 1.52
N ALA A 68 6.88 10.26 0.84
CA ALA A 68 5.93 11.15 0.22
C ALA A 68 5.50 10.55 -1.13
N SER A 69 4.20 10.36 -1.29
CA SER A 69 3.62 9.95 -2.59
C SER A 69 3.30 11.14 -3.47
N GLU A 70 3.15 12.33 -2.89
CA GLU A 70 2.89 13.55 -3.62
C GLU A 70 3.36 14.76 -2.79
N ILE A 71 3.99 15.71 -3.46
CA ILE A 71 4.31 17.02 -2.92
C ILE A 71 3.82 18.06 -3.91
N GLU A 72 2.94 18.97 -3.47
CA GLU A 72 2.55 20.16 -4.22
C GLU A 72 3.29 21.37 -3.67
N VAL A 73 3.82 22.20 -4.56
CA VAL A 73 4.46 23.49 -4.22
C VAL A 73 3.64 24.65 -4.78
N TYR A 74 3.84 25.84 -4.22
CA TYR A 74 3.24 27.04 -4.77
C TYR A 74 3.87 27.40 -6.13
N PRO A 75 3.15 28.13 -7.01
CA PRO A 75 3.66 28.52 -8.34
C PRO A 75 4.88 29.42 -8.33
N THR A 76 5.27 29.92 -7.17
CA THR A 76 6.45 30.77 -6.96
C THR A 76 7.22 30.28 -5.75
N ASN A 77 8.56 30.51 -5.76
CA ASN A 77 9.47 30.18 -4.67
C ASN A 77 9.19 31.04 -3.41
N ILE A 78 9.98 30.89 -2.36
CA ILE A 78 9.82 31.60 -1.07
C ILE A 78 9.98 33.12 -1.22
N GLU A 79 10.68 33.60 -2.23
CA GLU A 79 10.89 35.02 -2.55
C GLU A 79 9.80 35.63 -3.42
N ASN A 80 8.79 34.85 -3.80
CA ASN A 80 7.71 35.16 -4.75
C ASN A 80 8.16 35.31 -6.20
N GLU A 81 9.28 34.73 -6.56
CA GLU A 81 9.81 34.69 -7.91
C GLU A 81 9.37 33.39 -8.61
N ALA A 82 9.49 33.35 -9.93
CA ALA A 82 9.32 32.11 -10.69
C ALA A 82 10.43 31.12 -10.31
N TRP A 83 10.11 29.84 -10.30
CA TRP A 83 11.07 28.78 -10.01
C TRP A 83 12.24 28.82 -10.99
N ASP A 84 11.95 28.64 -12.27
CA ASP A 84 12.93 28.58 -13.34
C ASP A 84 12.69 29.61 -14.45
N GLN A 85 13.73 29.87 -15.25
CA GLN A 85 13.60 30.70 -16.44
C GLN A 85 12.70 30.00 -17.47
N GLY A 86 11.78 30.75 -18.05
CA GLY A 86 10.89 30.26 -19.13
C GLY A 86 9.57 29.66 -18.65
N ASN A 87 9.09 30.00 -17.45
CA ASN A 87 7.86 29.50 -16.85
C ASN A 87 7.85 27.96 -16.62
N LYS A 88 8.99 27.39 -16.35
CA LYS A 88 9.12 26.01 -15.91
C LYS A 88 8.78 25.88 -14.42
N GLY A 89 8.42 24.66 -14.00
CA GLY A 89 8.27 24.32 -12.59
C GLY A 89 9.61 24.00 -11.95
N PRO A 90 9.66 23.81 -10.64
CA PRO A 90 10.88 23.37 -9.94
C PRO A 90 11.19 21.90 -10.20
N ASP A 91 12.46 21.54 -10.02
CA ASP A 91 12.96 20.16 -10.07
C ASP A 91 12.94 19.57 -8.66
N ILE A 92 11.80 19.03 -8.23
CA ILE A 92 11.54 18.65 -6.86
C ILE A 92 12.23 17.36 -6.45
N ARG A 93 13.03 17.45 -5.37
CA ARG A 93 13.55 16.33 -4.59
C ARG A 93 13.14 16.50 -3.12
N TYR A 94 12.92 15.40 -2.41
CA TYR A 94 12.72 15.47 -0.97
C TYR A 94 13.58 14.45 -0.22
N SER A 95 13.92 14.82 1.01
CA SER A 95 14.56 13.94 1.99
C SER A 95 13.69 13.76 3.21
N ILE A 96 13.75 12.57 3.82
CA ILE A 96 13.18 12.32 5.14
C ILE A 96 14.33 12.23 6.13
N LEU A 97 14.28 13.10 7.14
CA LEU A 97 15.25 13.11 8.23
C LEU A 97 14.59 12.56 9.49
N TRP A 98 15.33 11.74 10.21
CA TRP A 98 14.97 11.24 11.53
C TRP A 98 16.13 11.43 12.49
N ASN A 99 15.85 12.12 13.60
CA ASN A 99 16.90 12.51 14.55
C ASN A 99 18.08 13.27 13.88
N GLY A 100 17.75 14.14 12.91
CA GLY A 100 18.72 14.94 12.17
C GLY A 100 19.53 14.19 11.11
N ASN A 101 19.29 12.89 10.91
CA ASN A 101 19.96 12.10 9.88
C ASN A 101 19.01 11.80 8.73
N ALA A 102 19.46 11.98 7.49
CA ALA A 102 18.71 11.58 6.33
C ALA A 102 18.60 10.05 6.28
N VAL A 103 17.36 9.55 6.35
CA VAL A 103 17.03 8.11 6.28
C VAL A 103 16.47 7.72 4.94
N PHE A 104 16.10 8.69 4.12
CA PHE A 104 15.63 8.49 2.75
C PHE A 104 15.81 9.76 1.93
N GLU A 105 16.13 9.60 0.65
CA GLU A 105 16.16 10.65 -0.36
C GLU A 105 15.44 10.14 -1.62
N SER A 106 14.56 10.96 -2.19
CA SER A 106 13.80 10.64 -3.39
C SER A 106 14.63 10.83 -4.66
N ILE A 107 14.16 10.26 -5.77
CA ILE A 107 14.57 10.74 -7.08
C ILE A 107 13.97 12.12 -7.35
N THR A 108 14.67 12.94 -8.15
CA THR A 108 14.18 14.26 -8.60
C THR A 108 13.00 14.09 -9.56
N LYS A 109 12.06 15.01 -9.49
CA LYS A 109 10.93 15.16 -10.41
C LYS A 109 11.02 16.50 -11.10
N ASP A 110 11.36 16.47 -12.37
CA ASP A 110 11.70 17.65 -13.15
C ASP A 110 10.44 18.47 -13.51
N ASP A 111 10.59 19.78 -13.60
CA ASP A 111 9.59 20.74 -14.11
C ASP A 111 8.18 20.59 -13.48
N SER A 112 8.06 20.35 -12.18
CA SER A 112 6.78 19.95 -11.58
C SER A 112 6.34 20.76 -10.37
N LEU A 113 5.17 21.42 -10.45
CA LEU A 113 4.49 22.00 -9.29
C LEU A 113 3.75 20.93 -8.44
N ILE A 114 3.56 19.73 -9.00
CA ILE A 114 2.96 18.57 -8.32
C ILE A 114 3.84 17.38 -8.66
N ALA A 115 4.74 17.04 -7.77
CA ALA A 115 5.66 15.92 -7.92
C ALA A 115 5.09 14.68 -7.24
N ASP A 116 5.11 13.52 -7.93
CA ASP A 116 4.58 12.25 -7.41
C ASP A 116 5.61 11.12 -7.44
N TRP A 117 5.54 10.24 -6.45
CA TRP A 117 6.40 9.06 -6.32
C TRP A 117 5.57 7.82 -5.98
N SER A 118 5.87 6.71 -6.65
CA SER A 118 5.19 5.43 -6.40
C SER A 118 5.61 4.74 -5.10
N GLY A 119 6.73 5.16 -4.50
CA GLY A 119 7.34 4.44 -3.38
C GLY A 119 7.92 3.08 -3.74
N LEU A 120 7.94 2.73 -5.03
CA LEU A 120 8.50 1.48 -5.54
C LEU A 120 9.70 1.74 -6.43
N SER A 121 10.64 0.81 -6.48
CA SER A 121 11.76 0.85 -7.42
C SER A 121 11.26 0.74 -8.85
N ILE A 122 11.67 1.68 -9.73
CA ILE A 122 11.33 1.70 -11.15
C ILE A 122 11.94 0.48 -11.89
N GLU A 123 13.00 -0.11 -11.34
CA GLU A 123 13.68 -1.28 -11.91
C GLU A 123 12.87 -2.58 -11.79
N LEU A 124 11.80 -2.58 -11.00
CA LEU A 124 10.86 -3.69 -10.95
C LEU A 124 9.94 -3.65 -12.17
N ASN A 125 10.40 -4.24 -13.26
CA ASN A 125 9.52 -4.59 -14.37
C ASN A 125 8.44 -5.54 -13.88
N TRP A 126 7.19 -5.34 -14.31
CA TRP A 126 6.07 -6.25 -14.05
C TRP A 126 6.38 -7.72 -14.36
N LYS A 127 7.36 -8.00 -15.26
CA LYS A 127 7.86 -9.33 -15.57
C LYS A 127 8.68 -9.94 -14.43
N ASP A 128 9.31 -9.11 -13.61
CA ASP A 128 10.09 -9.56 -12.45
C ASP A 128 9.17 -9.84 -11.25
N LEU A 129 7.99 -9.22 -11.19
CA LEU A 129 6.96 -9.49 -10.20
C LEU A 129 6.19 -10.80 -10.46
N LEU A 130 6.15 -11.26 -11.71
CA LEU A 130 5.43 -12.45 -12.16
C LEU A 130 6.27 -13.73 -12.06
N GLY A 131 7.07 -13.93 -11.03
CA GLY A 131 7.78 -15.20 -10.85
C GLY A 131 9.05 -15.19 -10.03
N LYS A 132 9.45 -14.03 -9.50
CA LYS A 132 10.55 -13.93 -8.54
C LYS A 132 10.00 -13.34 -7.23
N SER A 133 10.35 -13.97 -6.12
CA SER A 133 10.16 -13.38 -4.80
C SER A 133 11.18 -12.24 -4.65
N VAL A 134 10.85 -11.06 -5.17
CA VAL A 134 11.59 -9.84 -4.82
C VAL A 134 11.25 -9.56 -3.37
N SER A 135 12.26 -9.41 -2.52
CA SER A 135 12.00 -9.03 -1.14
C SER A 135 11.32 -7.65 -1.16
N SER A 136 10.30 -7.46 -0.35
CA SER A 136 9.64 -6.15 -0.24
C SER A 136 10.63 -5.04 0.13
N ASP A 137 11.70 -5.37 0.84
CA ASP A 137 12.75 -4.43 1.24
C ASP A 137 13.55 -3.87 0.06
N ASP A 138 13.76 -4.66 -1.00
CA ASP A 138 14.49 -4.22 -2.21
C ASP A 138 13.58 -3.43 -3.15
N ALA A 139 12.28 -3.72 -3.11
CA ALA A 139 11.28 -3.10 -3.97
C ALA A 139 10.80 -1.75 -3.46
N ILE A 140 10.82 -1.52 -2.15
CA ILE A 140 10.23 -0.35 -1.51
C ILE A 140 11.27 0.77 -1.40
N LYS A 141 10.96 1.93 -1.98
CA LYS A 141 11.73 3.19 -1.88
C LYS A 141 11.06 4.11 -0.86
N ALA A 142 11.45 3.95 0.42
CA ALA A 142 10.90 4.68 1.56
C ALA A 142 11.90 4.74 2.70
N GLY A 143 11.76 5.74 3.57
CA GLY A 143 12.46 5.76 4.85
C GLY A 143 11.96 4.62 5.75
N ARG A 144 12.88 3.91 6.41
CA ARG A 144 12.57 2.89 7.43
C ARG A 144 12.79 3.50 8.79
N ILE A 145 11.70 3.78 9.49
CA ILE A 145 11.74 4.52 10.74
C ILE A 145 11.04 3.70 11.83
N ARG A 146 11.73 3.51 12.95
CA ARG A 146 11.14 2.92 14.14
C ARG A 146 10.39 3.99 14.89
N PHE A 147 9.10 3.77 15.13
CA PHE A 147 8.30 4.72 15.90
C PHE A 147 8.61 4.64 17.38
N GLU A 148 9.03 5.76 17.97
CA GLU A 148 9.14 5.97 19.40
C GLU A 148 8.32 7.21 19.79
N THR A 149 7.71 7.18 20.97
CA THR A 149 6.87 8.27 21.46
C THR A 149 7.69 9.55 21.70
N GLY A 150 7.17 10.70 21.23
CA GLY A 150 7.85 11.99 21.35
C GLY A 150 8.84 12.27 20.23
N GLU A 151 9.10 11.34 19.32
CA GLU A 151 9.97 11.56 18.18
C GLU A 151 9.28 12.29 17.03
N LYS A 152 10.10 12.93 16.22
CA LYS A 152 9.69 13.66 15.03
C LYS A 152 10.46 13.17 13.81
N ILE A 153 9.82 13.28 12.66
CA ILE A 153 10.47 13.24 11.36
C ILE A 153 10.42 14.62 10.73
N GLU A 154 11.39 14.94 9.92
CA GLU A 154 11.40 16.16 9.10
C GLU A 154 11.35 15.76 7.63
N ILE A 155 10.50 16.43 6.87
CA ILE A 155 10.49 16.35 5.41
C ILE A 155 11.14 17.63 4.91
N ALA A 156 12.31 17.52 4.28
CA ALA A 156 13.00 18.59 3.61
C ALA A 156 12.73 18.48 2.11
N VAL A 157 12.32 19.57 1.48
CA VAL A 157 12.01 19.65 0.05
C VAL A 157 12.93 20.68 -0.59
N GLU A 158 13.56 20.31 -1.68
CA GLU A 158 14.55 21.11 -2.40
C GLU A 158 14.17 21.19 -3.89
N ASP A 159 14.51 22.30 -4.51
CA ASP A 159 14.56 22.49 -5.95
C ASP A 159 16.00 22.24 -6.41
N VAL A 160 16.20 21.25 -7.26
CA VAL A 160 17.52 20.75 -7.65
C VAL A 160 18.01 21.46 -8.90
N ASP A 161 18.89 22.41 -8.71
CA ASP A 161 19.47 23.20 -9.78
C ASP A 161 20.92 22.78 -10.14
N VAL A 162 21.32 23.09 -11.37
CA VAL A 162 22.67 22.81 -11.86
C VAL A 162 23.76 23.55 -11.05
N ALA A 163 23.44 24.72 -10.49
CA ALA A 163 24.42 25.57 -9.80
C ALA A 163 24.37 25.39 -8.28
N ALA A 164 23.21 25.37 -7.69
CA ALA A 164 22.97 25.17 -6.25
C ALA A 164 21.50 24.81 -6.04
N ASP A 165 21.23 23.87 -5.16
CA ASP A 165 19.86 23.49 -4.81
C ASP A 165 19.24 24.59 -3.95
N ASP A 166 17.98 24.94 -4.23
CA ASP A 166 17.20 25.93 -3.49
C ASP A 166 16.28 25.25 -2.46
N ASP A 167 16.17 25.84 -1.26
CA ASP A 167 15.28 25.33 -0.21
C ASP A 167 13.82 25.71 -0.55
N VAL A 168 12.99 24.72 -0.81
CA VAL A 168 11.54 24.88 -1.02
C VAL A 168 10.81 24.98 0.32
N GLY A 169 11.30 24.24 1.31
CA GLY A 169 10.76 24.25 2.66
C GLY A 169 11.00 22.96 3.43
N ARG A 170 10.78 23.06 4.75
CA ARG A 170 10.96 21.96 5.69
C ARG A 170 9.74 21.84 6.59
N TYR A 171 9.37 20.61 6.91
CA TYR A 171 8.24 20.35 7.79
C TYR A 171 8.52 19.23 8.79
N GLU A 172 8.45 19.58 10.08
CA GLU A 172 8.52 18.60 11.17
C GLU A 172 7.15 18.00 11.46
N ILE A 173 7.11 16.69 11.59
CA ILE A 173 5.91 15.92 11.92
C ILE A 173 6.17 15.11 13.19
N GLU A 174 5.37 15.32 14.21
CA GLU A 174 5.32 14.44 15.37
C GLU A 174 4.79 13.07 14.91
N MET A 175 5.51 12.00 15.19
CA MET A 175 5.15 10.67 14.68
C MET A 175 3.80 10.19 15.22
N GLU A 176 3.36 10.67 16.38
CA GLU A 176 2.02 10.40 16.95
C GLU A 176 0.87 10.96 16.11
N LYS A 177 1.13 11.93 15.25
CA LYS A 177 0.14 12.50 14.33
C LYS A 177 -0.05 11.65 13.08
N LEU A 178 0.88 10.72 12.82
CA LEU A 178 0.79 9.82 11.69
C LEU A 178 -0.16 8.66 11.96
N SER A 179 -0.77 8.19 10.89
CA SER A 179 -1.58 6.98 10.83
C SER A 179 -1.07 6.05 9.75
N ILE A 180 -1.30 4.76 9.89
CA ILE A 180 -1.04 3.79 8.82
C ILE A 180 -1.93 4.15 7.62
N GLY A 181 -1.37 4.16 6.41
CA GLY A 181 -2.03 4.55 5.18
C GLY A 181 -1.68 5.97 4.75
N ILE A 182 -2.67 6.77 4.42
CA ILE A 182 -2.53 8.10 3.83
C ILE A 182 -2.57 9.18 4.91
N ASN A 183 -1.61 10.10 4.87
CA ASN A 183 -1.55 11.27 5.74
C ASN A 183 -1.35 12.53 4.88
N GLU A 184 -2.29 13.45 4.91
CA GLU A 184 -2.23 14.72 4.16
C GLU A 184 -1.96 15.91 5.08
N PHE A 185 -0.99 16.74 4.68
CA PHE A 185 -0.64 17.99 5.34
C PHE A 185 -0.73 19.13 4.34
N LYS A 186 -1.44 20.20 4.71
CA LYS A 186 -1.63 21.39 3.88
C LYS A 186 -1.03 22.59 4.56
N PHE A 187 -0.33 23.42 3.80
CA PHE A 187 0.45 24.55 4.31
C PHE A 187 0.04 25.85 3.65
N LYS A 188 0.30 26.94 4.35
CA LYS A 188 0.29 28.28 3.77
C LYS A 188 1.71 28.65 3.36
N LYS A 189 1.84 29.38 2.27
CA LYS A 189 3.11 29.96 1.86
C LYS A 189 3.62 30.95 2.90
N THR A 190 4.91 30.87 3.19
CA THR A 190 5.62 31.81 4.06
C THR A 190 6.96 32.21 3.42
N THR A 191 7.73 33.03 4.08
CA THR A 191 9.10 33.40 3.64
C THR A 191 10.13 32.29 3.81
N SER A 192 9.73 31.15 4.38
CA SER A 192 10.58 29.95 4.57
C SER A 192 9.91 28.67 4.12
N ASN A 193 8.76 28.74 3.45
CA ASN A 193 8.05 27.56 2.98
C ASN A 193 7.20 27.87 1.75
N ALA A 194 7.52 27.24 0.65
CA ALA A 194 6.75 27.24 -0.59
C ALA A 194 6.02 25.91 -0.83
N ILE A 195 6.07 24.96 0.10
CA ILE A 195 5.29 23.73 0.05
C ILE A 195 3.81 24.08 0.26
N ARG A 196 2.93 23.56 -0.58
CA ARG A 196 1.46 23.70 -0.49
C ARG A 196 0.81 22.49 0.18
N LYS A 197 1.25 21.28 -0.19
CA LYS A 197 0.72 20.03 0.34
C LYS A 197 1.80 18.94 0.33
N ILE A 198 1.78 18.10 1.35
CA ILE A 198 2.53 16.83 1.39
C ILE A 198 1.54 15.71 1.65
N THR A 199 1.56 14.67 0.82
CA THR A 199 0.84 13.42 1.04
C THR A 199 1.84 12.32 1.38
N LEU A 200 1.88 11.91 2.64
CA LEU A 200 2.71 10.80 3.10
C LEU A 200 1.94 9.49 3.07
N ARG A 201 2.66 8.42 2.76
CA ARG A 201 2.21 7.05 2.91
C ARG A 201 3.03 6.39 4.01
N VAL A 202 2.33 5.69 4.89
CA VAL A 202 2.93 4.98 6.02
C VAL A 202 2.45 3.54 6.03
N LEU A 203 3.40 2.60 6.05
CA LEU A 203 3.14 1.16 6.06
C LEU A 203 4.01 0.46 7.08
N PRO A 204 3.50 -0.56 7.81
CA PRO A 204 4.35 -1.40 8.64
C PRO A 204 5.42 -2.10 7.80
N VAL A 205 6.64 -2.20 8.33
CA VAL A 205 7.68 -3.06 7.74
C VAL A 205 7.20 -4.51 7.74
N GLY A 206 7.44 -5.23 6.66
CA GLY A 206 6.87 -6.56 6.40
C GLY A 206 5.54 -6.53 5.64
N SER A 207 5.04 -5.34 5.26
CA SER A 207 3.97 -5.21 4.26
C SER A 207 4.47 -5.70 2.90
N ASN A 208 3.61 -6.37 2.15
CA ASN A 208 3.94 -6.86 0.82
C ASN A 208 3.65 -5.80 -0.27
N ILE A 209 4.10 -6.05 -1.50
CA ILE A 209 3.91 -5.14 -2.63
C ILE A 209 2.43 -4.86 -2.92
N GLU A 210 1.56 -5.84 -2.68
CA GLU A 210 0.12 -5.68 -2.85
C GLU A 210 -0.48 -4.70 -1.81
N ASP A 211 0.01 -4.74 -0.56
CA ASP A 211 -0.34 -3.79 0.47
C ASP A 211 0.04 -2.36 0.03
N PHE A 212 1.22 -2.21 -0.57
CA PHE A 212 1.69 -0.96 -1.14
C PHE A 212 0.79 -0.45 -2.26
N ALA A 213 0.46 -1.32 -3.23
CA ALA A 213 -0.42 -0.98 -4.34
C ALA A 213 -1.83 -0.56 -3.86
N ASN A 214 -2.33 -1.16 -2.78
CA ASN A 214 -3.64 -0.84 -2.23
C ASN A 214 -3.72 0.53 -1.55
N ILE A 215 -2.65 1.03 -0.98
CA ILE A 215 -2.63 2.39 -0.39
C ILE A 215 -2.30 3.47 -1.41
N MET A 216 -1.87 3.11 -2.63
CA MET A 216 -1.63 4.05 -3.73
C MET A 216 -2.90 4.39 -4.53
N LYS A 217 -3.97 3.65 -4.30
CA LYS A 217 -5.31 3.91 -4.88
C LYS A 217 -6.08 4.92 -4.05
#